data_a137dbfc24e65ab6b164f23ca4495f3a
#
_entry.id   a137dbfc24e65ab6b164f23ca4495f3a
#
_cell.length_a   1.000
_cell.length_b   1.000
_cell.length_c   1.000
_cell.angle_alpha   90.00
_cell.angle_beta   90.00
_cell.angle_gamma   90.00
#
_symmetry.space_group_name_H-M   'P 1'
#
loop_
_entity.id
_entity.type
_entity.pdbx_description
1 polymer ?
#
loop_
_entity_poly.entity_id
_entity_poly.type
_entity_poly.pdbx_seq_one_letter_code
_entity_poly.pdbx_strand_id
1 'polypeptide(L)'
;MDSKPIRVLHIITRMIVGGAQENTLLSVIGLDAMPEYEVTLMSGIDKGREGELLSESREKTHLIVVPEMGRSINPFSDLLAFWKIYWLIRKGRYHIVHTHSSKAGVLGRIAAWLAGTPIIVHTLHSLVFHDYQPWLVNKAWRIIKKICAPITDFFISVSEIIVQKAIKAGVAKPEKFRTIYSGMELDWFLNANFDAKAVRREFGIPEDAPVVGKIARLFPLKGHDQLMDAAPEIVKRVPNVRFFLVGDGILYKHLQERARGYGILENFVFAGLIDRRRIPEMISAMDIVVHTSLREGLARVLPQALAMGKPCVSFDIDGAPEVVINDKTGYLVETYDNEGLAESISRLLENPQLRKEMGENGRRHVDPAFRTETMVKEIAEVYEMLLERYAERIKKFDAKSNFS
;
A
#
# COMPACT_ATOMS: atom_id res chain seq x y z
N MET A 1 8.10 -8.81 -37.70
CA MET A 1 9.46 -8.60 -37.14
C MET A 1 9.31 -8.68 -35.65
N ASP A 2 9.80 -9.76 -35.02
CA ASP A 2 9.75 -9.88 -33.57
C ASP A 2 10.67 -8.85 -32.95
N SER A 3 10.10 -7.74 -32.50
CA SER A 3 10.84 -6.77 -31.71
C SER A 3 11.22 -7.42 -30.39
N LYS A 4 12.50 -7.35 -30.00
CA LYS A 4 12.95 -7.86 -28.70
C LYS A 4 12.13 -7.22 -27.59
N PRO A 5 11.75 -7.97 -26.55
CA PRO A 5 10.97 -7.42 -25.45
C PRO A 5 11.72 -6.27 -24.74
N ILE A 6 10.98 -5.31 -24.24
CA ILE A 6 11.50 -4.21 -23.43
C ILE A 6 11.88 -4.76 -22.05
N ARG A 7 13.15 -4.63 -21.70
CA ARG A 7 13.67 -5.11 -20.42
C ARG A 7 13.40 -4.10 -19.31
N VAL A 8 12.65 -4.50 -18.31
CA VAL A 8 12.23 -3.68 -17.17
C VAL A 8 12.80 -4.23 -15.87
N LEU A 9 13.35 -3.37 -15.03
CA LEU A 9 13.81 -3.72 -13.69
C LEU A 9 13.00 -2.97 -12.65
N HIS A 10 12.24 -3.71 -11.82
CA HIS A 10 11.64 -3.16 -10.61
C HIS A 10 12.58 -3.31 -9.42
N ILE A 11 12.80 -2.25 -8.64
CA ILE A 11 13.68 -2.28 -7.46
C ILE A 11 12.91 -1.84 -6.22
N ILE A 12 12.87 -2.70 -5.21
CA ILE A 12 12.26 -2.43 -3.91
C ILE A 12 13.18 -2.81 -2.75
N THR A 13 13.11 -2.10 -1.62
CA THR A 13 14.05 -2.32 -0.50
C THR A 13 13.95 -3.73 0.10
N ARG A 14 12.75 -4.30 0.20
CA ARG A 14 12.50 -5.62 0.80
C ARG A 14 11.11 -6.12 0.39
N MET A 15 10.90 -7.44 0.41
CA MET A 15 9.63 -8.11 0.12
C MET A 15 9.07 -8.73 1.41
N ILE A 16 8.34 -7.92 2.18
CA ILE A 16 7.55 -8.32 3.36
C ILE A 16 6.06 -8.16 3.04
N VAL A 17 5.18 -8.70 3.86
CA VAL A 17 3.72 -8.45 3.73
C VAL A 17 3.43 -6.97 3.98
N GLY A 18 2.94 -6.28 2.96
CA GLY A 18 2.63 -4.85 3.03
C GLY A 18 2.20 -4.26 1.69
N GLY A 19 1.45 -3.16 1.73
CA GLY A 19 0.80 -2.59 0.55
C GLY A 19 1.74 -2.23 -0.61
N ALA A 20 2.90 -1.64 -0.31
CA ALA A 20 3.88 -1.28 -1.34
C ALA A 20 4.52 -2.51 -2.00
N GLN A 21 4.77 -3.55 -1.21
CA GLN A 21 5.39 -4.79 -1.67
C GLN A 21 4.42 -5.62 -2.52
N GLU A 22 3.18 -5.76 -2.08
CA GLU A 22 2.14 -6.45 -2.85
C GLU A 22 1.85 -5.70 -4.16
N ASN A 23 1.74 -4.36 -4.11
CA ASN A 23 1.60 -3.54 -5.31
C ASN A 23 2.76 -3.80 -6.30
N THR A 24 4.01 -3.79 -5.81
CA THR A 24 5.19 -4.05 -6.66
C THR A 24 5.16 -5.45 -7.25
N LEU A 25 4.84 -6.47 -6.44
CA LEU A 25 4.77 -7.86 -6.90
C LEU A 25 3.71 -8.05 -7.99
N LEU A 26 2.50 -7.54 -7.76
CA LEU A 26 1.41 -7.61 -8.74
C LEU A 26 1.73 -6.85 -10.04
N SER A 27 2.40 -5.69 -9.92
CA SER A 27 2.89 -4.94 -11.11
C SER A 27 3.89 -5.75 -11.91
N VAL A 28 4.86 -6.40 -11.24
CA VAL A 28 5.88 -7.22 -11.92
C VAL A 28 5.23 -8.42 -12.61
N ILE A 29 4.40 -9.18 -11.89
CA ILE A 29 3.73 -10.37 -12.45
C ILE A 29 2.86 -9.99 -13.66
N GLY A 30 2.06 -8.92 -13.53
CA GLY A 30 1.15 -8.52 -14.58
C GLY A 30 1.85 -7.97 -15.83
N LEU A 31 2.93 -7.20 -15.65
CA LEU A 31 3.72 -6.70 -16.77
C LEU A 31 4.53 -7.82 -17.45
N ASP A 32 5.09 -8.78 -16.70
CA ASP A 32 5.85 -9.88 -17.24
C ASP A 32 4.97 -10.90 -18.02
N ALA A 33 3.67 -10.89 -17.75
CA ALA A 33 2.69 -11.66 -18.54
C ALA A 33 2.38 -11.04 -19.90
N MET A 34 2.81 -9.80 -20.16
CA MET A 34 2.66 -9.12 -21.44
C MET A 34 3.88 -9.43 -22.33
N PRO A 35 3.68 -9.88 -23.58
CA PRO A 35 4.79 -10.30 -24.46
C PRO A 35 5.75 -9.16 -24.84
N GLU A 36 5.34 -7.92 -24.64
CA GLU A 36 6.16 -6.73 -24.92
C GLU A 36 7.26 -6.48 -23.89
N TYR A 37 7.15 -7.09 -22.68
CA TYR A 37 8.04 -6.84 -21.56
C TYR A 37 8.76 -8.12 -21.07
N GLU A 38 10.00 -7.95 -20.64
CA GLU A 38 10.79 -8.92 -19.85
C GLU A 38 11.07 -8.23 -18.49
N VAL A 39 10.40 -8.67 -17.42
CA VAL A 39 10.43 -7.96 -16.15
C VAL A 39 11.25 -8.71 -15.10
N THR A 40 12.17 -8.00 -14.47
CA THR A 40 12.98 -8.49 -13.35
C THR A 40 12.61 -7.74 -12.08
N LEU A 41 12.46 -8.45 -10.97
CA LEU A 41 12.33 -7.88 -9.63
C LEU A 41 13.66 -7.93 -8.89
N MET A 42 14.09 -6.81 -8.31
CA MET A 42 15.27 -6.74 -7.44
C MET A 42 14.85 -6.32 -6.03
N SER A 43 15.26 -7.10 -5.02
CA SER A 43 14.91 -6.83 -3.63
C SER A 43 16.05 -7.16 -2.68
N GLY A 44 16.08 -6.50 -1.52
CA GLY A 44 16.86 -6.93 -0.37
C GLY A 44 16.17 -8.05 0.42
N ILE A 45 16.81 -8.48 1.50
CA ILE A 45 16.27 -9.45 2.46
C ILE A 45 15.79 -8.72 3.72
N ASP A 46 14.74 -9.25 4.33
CA ASP A 46 14.34 -8.88 5.70
C ASP A 46 14.05 -10.17 6.50
N LYS A 47 14.57 -10.21 7.72
CA LYS A 47 14.38 -11.33 8.65
C LYS A 47 13.29 -11.01 9.69
N GLY A 48 12.41 -10.03 9.42
CA GLY A 48 11.37 -9.58 10.35
C GLY A 48 10.22 -10.58 10.52
N ARG A 49 9.43 -10.38 11.61
CA ARG A 49 8.22 -11.17 11.91
C ARG A 49 7.01 -10.80 11.02
N GLU A 50 7.12 -9.81 10.17
CA GLU A 50 6.01 -9.23 9.38
C GLU A 50 5.55 -10.12 8.21
N GLY A 51 5.98 -11.40 8.18
CA GLY A 51 5.74 -12.29 7.05
C GLY A 51 6.64 -11.96 5.86
N GLU A 52 6.68 -12.85 4.89
CA GLU A 52 7.61 -12.75 3.76
C GLU A 52 6.90 -13.00 2.44
N LEU A 53 7.04 -12.05 1.52
CA LEU A 53 6.64 -12.23 0.12
C LEU A 53 7.81 -12.68 -0.76
N LEU A 54 9.01 -12.89 -0.19
CA LEU A 54 10.21 -13.19 -0.96
C LEU A 54 10.14 -14.58 -1.61
N SER A 55 9.58 -15.58 -0.92
CA SER A 55 9.36 -16.93 -1.47
C SER A 55 8.40 -16.89 -2.64
N GLU A 56 7.25 -16.25 -2.49
CA GLU A 56 6.28 -16.07 -3.57
C GLU A 56 6.87 -15.29 -4.75
N SER A 57 7.69 -14.27 -4.49
CA SER A 57 8.40 -13.53 -5.53
C SER A 57 9.38 -14.43 -6.30
N ARG A 58 10.07 -15.36 -5.64
CA ARG A 58 10.98 -16.31 -6.30
C ARG A 58 10.26 -17.29 -7.21
N GLU A 59 9.06 -17.69 -6.84
CA GLU A 59 8.25 -18.63 -7.63
C GLU A 59 7.62 -17.97 -8.85
N LYS A 60 7.25 -16.69 -8.72
CA LYS A 60 6.41 -16.00 -9.71
C LYS A 60 7.15 -14.98 -10.57
N THR A 61 8.41 -14.65 -10.27
CA THR A 61 9.16 -13.58 -10.97
C THR A 61 10.62 -13.92 -11.17
N HIS A 62 11.28 -13.23 -12.09
CA HIS A 62 12.75 -13.21 -12.16
C HIS A 62 13.31 -12.37 -11.03
N LEU A 63 13.57 -12.98 -9.87
CA LEU A 63 14.02 -12.29 -8.66
C LEU A 63 15.54 -12.23 -8.55
N ILE A 64 16.07 -11.02 -8.40
CA ILE A 64 17.46 -10.76 -8.00
C ILE A 64 17.48 -10.29 -6.54
N VAL A 65 18.23 -10.98 -5.70
CA VAL A 65 18.37 -10.63 -4.27
C VAL A 65 19.69 -9.89 -4.02
N VAL A 66 19.59 -8.71 -3.41
CA VAL A 66 20.74 -7.89 -2.95
C VAL A 66 20.70 -7.82 -1.42
N PRO A 67 21.39 -8.72 -0.71
CA PRO A 67 21.27 -8.85 0.74
C PRO A 67 21.65 -7.59 1.52
N GLU A 68 22.52 -6.77 0.96
CA GLU A 68 22.99 -5.52 1.57
C GLU A 68 21.93 -4.40 1.53
N MET A 69 20.89 -4.55 0.73
CA MET A 69 19.78 -3.59 0.63
C MET A 69 18.74 -3.83 1.75
N GLY A 70 19.14 -3.65 3.02
CA GLY A 70 18.26 -3.78 4.19
C GLY A 70 17.47 -2.50 4.50
N ARG A 71 16.56 -2.57 5.49
CA ARG A 71 15.70 -1.43 5.91
C ARG A 71 16.48 -0.31 6.58
N SER A 72 17.41 -0.66 7.48
CA SER A 72 18.21 0.31 8.26
C SER A 72 19.20 1.04 7.36
N ILE A 73 19.45 2.31 7.66
CA ILE A 73 20.50 3.08 7.00
C ILE A 73 21.84 2.64 7.59
N ASN A 74 22.69 2.07 6.75
CA ASN A 74 24.07 1.68 7.10
C ASN A 74 24.97 2.06 5.94
N PRO A 75 25.84 3.10 6.10
CA PRO A 75 26.63 3.64 5.00
C PRO A 75 27.48 2.60 4.25
N PHE A 76 28.11 1.65 4.97
CA PHE A 76 28.92 0.60 4.34
C PHE A 76 28.07 -0.39 3.54
N SER A 77 27.01 -0.90 4.14
CA SER A 77 26.09 -1.82 3.48
C SER A 77 25.39 -1.13 2.29
N ASP A 78 25.02 0.14 2.45
CA ASP A 78 24.34 0.91 1.42
C ASP A 78 25.27 1.21 0.23
N LEU A 79 26.55 1.46 0.49
CA LEU A 79 27.55 1.64 -0.57
C LEU A 79 27.81 0.33 -1.33
N LEU A 80 27.90 -0.80 -0.62
CA LEU A 80 28.02 -2.12 -1.26
C LEU A 80 26.75 -2.45 -2.09
N ALA A 81 25.57 -2.21 -1.53
CA ALA A 81 24.29 -2.38 -2.25
C ALA A 81 24.25 -1.51 -3.50
N PHE A 82 24.67 -0.24 -3.40
CA PHE A 82 24.70 0.69 -4.53
C PHE A 82 25.56 0.16 -5.69
N TRP A 83 26.80 -0.28 -5.42
CA TRP A 83 27.69 -0.81 -6.45
C TRP A 83 27.18 -2.11 -7.05
N LYS A 84 26.59 -3.02 -6.25
CA LYS A 84 25.94 -4.23 -6.75
C LYS A 84 24.76 -3.90 -7.67
N ILE A 85 23.88 -2.98 -7.24
CA ILE A 85 22.75 -2.51 -8.05
C ILE A 85 23.25 -1.91 -9.36
N TYR A 86 24.27 -1.02 -9.31
CA TYR A 86 24.86 -0.42 -10.50
C TYR A 86 25.36 -1.47 -11.50
N TRP A 87 26.15 -2.44 -11.07
CA TRP A 87 26.70 -3.47 -11.94
C TRP A 87 25.62 -4.41 -12.49
N LEU A 88 24.61 -4.74 -11.68
CA LEU A 88 23.47 -5.55 -12.12
C LEU A 88 22.64 -4.80 -13.19
N ILE A 89 22.38 -3.51 -13.00
CA ILE A 89 21.71 -2.68 -14.01
C ILE A 89 22.56 -2.60 -15.29
N ARG A 90 23.84 -2.32 -15.15
CA ARG A 90 24.77 -2.20 -16.28
C ARG A 90 24.86 -3.47 -17.10
N LYS A 91 24.99 -4.63 -16.44
CA LYS A 91 25.05 -5.95 -17.08
C LYS A 91 23.69 -6.38 -17.65
N GLY A 92 22.62 -6.09 -16.90
CA GLY A 92 21.25 -6.44 -17.28
C GLY A 92 20.69 -5.64 -18.43
N ARG A 93 21.27 -4.46 -18.77
CA ARG A 93 20.87 -3.60 -19.90
C ARG A 93 19.37 -3.33 -19.95
N TYR A 94 18.80 -2.87 -18.83
CA TYR A 94 17.38 -2.54 -18.74
C TYR A 94 17.06 -1.23 -19.45
N HIS A 95 15.99 -1.23 -20.25
CA HIS A 95 15.45 -0.05 -20.91
C HIS A 95 14.73 0.86 -19.92
N ILE A 96 14.05 0.25 -18.96
CA ILE A 96 13.31 0.93 -17.89
C ILE A 96 13.80 0.43 -16.54
N VAL A 97 14.15 1.33 -15.63
CA VAL A 97 14.35 1.04 -14.19
C VAL A 97 13.24 1.72 -13.41
N HIS A 98 12.38 0.91 -12.80
CA HIS A 98 11.25 1.36 -11.99
C HIS A 98 11.53 1.10 -10.51
N THR A 99 11.65 2.14 -9.73
CA THR A 99 12.04 2.05 -8.32
C THR A 99 10.86 2.27 -7.38
N HIS A 100 10.85 1.53 -6.27
CA HIS A 100 9.83 1.61 -5.23
C HIS A 100 10.50 1.86 -3.87
N SER A 101 9.73 2.37 -2.89
CA SER A 101 10.20 2.69 -1.53
C SER A 101 11.33 3.74 -1.49
N SER A 102 11.74 4.13 -0.28
CA SER A 102 12.65 5.29 -0.12
C SER A 102 14.09 4.95 -0.42
N LYS A 103 14.64 3.91 0.24
CA LYS A 103 16.06 3.55 0.10
C LYS A 103 16.37 3.01 -1.29
N ALA A 104 15.63 1.99 -1.74
CA ALA A 104 15.76 1.46 -3.10
C ALA A 104 15.49 2.54 -4.15
N GLY A 105 14.55 3.45 -3.86
CA GLY A 105 14.26 4.59 -4.73
C GLY A 105 15.43 5.55 -4.91
N VAL A 106 16.23 5.80 -3.88
CA VAL A 106 17.43 6.65 -4.00
C VAL A 106 18.58 5.89 -4.68
N LEU A 107 18.95 4.74 -4.12
CA LEU A 107 20.08 3.95 -4.63
C LEU A 107 19.86 3.50 -6.08
N GLY A 108 18.65 3.00 -6.39
CA GLY A 108 18.29 2.48 -7.71
C GLY A 108 18.28 3.57 -8.77
N ARG A 109 17.70 4.76 -8.49
CA ARG A 109 17.68 5.86 -9.48
C ARG A 109 19.07 6.41 -9.79
N ILE A 110 19.91 6.60 -8.75
CA ILE A 110 21.27 7.08 -8.97
C ILE A 110 22.08 6.02 -9.73
N ALA A 111 21.98 4.74 -9.37
CA ALA A 111 22.64 3.65 -10.06
C ALA A 111 22.17 3.53 -11.52
N ALA A 112 20.87 3.64 -11.80
CA ALA A 112 20.31 3.60 -13.15
C ALA A 112 20.79 4.77 -14.00
N TRP A 113 20.80 5.96 -13.44
CA TRP A 113 21.31 7.15 -14.14
C TRP A 113 22.79 7.01 -14.52
N LEU A 114 23.63 6.57 -13.57
CA LEU A 114 25.06 6.32 -13.84
C LEU A 114 25.27 5.16 -14.82
N ALA A 115 24.44 4.14 -14.80
CA ALA A 115 24.49 3.04 -15.76
C ALA A 115 24.02 3.43 -17.17
N GLY A 116 23.41 4.63 -17.33
CA GLY A 116 22.91 5.14 -18.60
C GLY A 116 21.58 4.51 -19.02
N THR A 117 20.75 4.09 -18.05
CA THR A 117 19.41 3.58 -18.32
C THR A 117 18.56 4.64 -19.04
N PRO A 118 17.90 4.31 -20.17
CA PRO A 118 17.14 5.27 -20.96
C PRO A 118 15.97 5.92 -20.23
N ILE A 119 15.24 5.13 -19.39
CA ILE A 119 14.02 5.57 -18.72
C ILE A 119 14.08 5.18 -17.24
N ILE A 120 13.86 6.15 -16.35
CA ILE A 120 13.85 5.97 -14.90
C ILE A 120 12.50 6.40 -14.34
N VAL A 121 11.75 5.45 -13.76
CA VAL A 121 10.44 5.65 -13.14
C VAL A 121 10.52 5.46 -11.63
N HIS A 122 9.70 6.17 -10.86
CA HIS A 122 9.60 5.98 -9.42
C HIS A 122 8.15 6.00 -8.93
N THR A 123 7.72 4.93 -8.23
CA THR A 123 6.41 4.91 -7.59
C THR A 123 6.46 5.46 -6.16
N LEU A 124 5.59 6.42 -5.89
CA LEU A 124 5.33 7.00 -4.58
C LEU A 124 4.21 6.23 -3.89
N HIS A 125 4.54 5.28 -3.03
CA HIS A 125 3.55 4.55 -2.21
C HIS A 125 3.11 5.35 -0.97
N SER A 126 3.90 6.32 -0.55
CA SER A 126 3.63 7.34 0.47
C SER A 126 4.75 8.38 0.43
N LEU A 127 4.53 9.54 1.03
CA LEU A 127 5.64 10.48 1.24
C LEU A 127 6.43 10.10 2.48
N VAL A 128 7.75 10.24 2.43
CA VAL A 128 8.64 9.94 3.56
C VAL A 128 8.75 11.10 4.55
N PHE A 129 8.32 12.28 4.17
CA PHE A 129 8.23 13.47 5.03
C PHE A 129 6.76 13.67 5.47
N HIS A 130 6.54 13.92 6.75
CA HIS A 130 5.22 14.06 7.37
C HIS A 130 5.32 14.76 8.73
N ASP A 131 4.20 15.23 9.27
CA ASP A 131 4.16 16.07 10.46
C ASP A 131 4.52 15.34 11.78
N TYR A 132 4.46 14.00 11.77
CA TYR A 132 4.78 13.14 12.93
C TYR A 132 6.27 12.79 13.05
N GLN A 133 7.18 13.54 12.41
CA GLN A 133 8.62 13.35 12.56
C GLN A 133 9.39 14.67 12.66
N PRO A 134 10.62 14.67 13.21
CA PRO A 134 11.39 15.88 13.38
C PRO A 134 11.59 16.67 12.08
N TRP A 135 11.52 17.99 12.14
CA TRP A 135 11.62 18.85 10.97
C TRP A 135 12.93 18.70 10.18
N LEU A 136 14.05 18.41 10.88
CA LEU A 136 15.36 18.15 10.23
C LEU A 136 15.30 16.90 9.35
N VAL A 137 14.64 15.85 9.80
CA VAL A 137 14.44 14.61 9.03
C VAL A 137 13.57 14.90 7.81
N ASN A 138 12.50 15.68 7.98
CA ASN A 138 11.66 16.12 6.88
C ASN A 138 12.45 16.96 5.86
N LYS A 139 13.28 17.89 6.33
CA LYS A 139 14.12 18.72 5.47
C LYS A 139 15.12 17.87 4.68
N ALA A 140 15.79 16.93 5.34
CA ALA A 140 16.72 16.01 4.68
C ALA A 140 16.03 15.19 3.58
N TRP A 141 14.86 14.59 3.85
CA TRP A 141 14.12 13.83 2.85
C TRP A 141 13.64 14.70 1.67
N ARG A 142 13.19 15.93 1.93
CA ARG A 142 12.81 16.87 0.84
C ARG A 142 14.01 17.19 -0.05
N ILE A 143 15.20 17.41 0.52
CA ILE A 143 16.43 17.65 -0.23
C ILE A 143 16.79 16.43 -1.08
N ILE A 144 16.80 15.23 -0.49
CA ILE A 144 17.10 13.98 -1.21
C ILE A 144 16.12 13.77 -2.38
N LYS A 145 14.81 14.00 -2.17
CA LYS A 145 13.81 13.92 -3.24
C LYS A 145 14.08 14.91 -4.36
N LYS A 146 14.43 16.16 -4.04
CA LYS A 146 14.78 17.19 -5.02
C LYS A 146 16.05 16.85 -5.82
N ILE A 147 17.06 16.26 -5.18
CA ILE A 147 18.28 15.80 -5.86
C ILE A 147 17.98 14.64 -6.83
N CYS A 148 17.13 13.69 -6.44
CA CYS A 148 16.76 12.57 -7.29
C CYS A 148 15.75 12.91 -8.39
N ALA A 149 15.01 14.01 -8.27
CA ALA A 149 13.95 14.37 -9.21
C ALA A 149 14.44 14.67 -10.65
N PRO A 150 15.58 15.37 -10.88
CA PRO A 150 16.09 15.62 -12.23
C PRO A 150 16.45 14.34 -12.99
N ILE A 151 16.92 13.31 -12.29
CA ILE A 151 17.28 12.02 -12.88
C ILE A 151 16.10 11.03 -12.95
N THR A 152 14.89 11.47 -12.60
CA THR A 152 13.67 10.69 -12.69
C THR A 152 12.84 11.21 -13.86
N ASP A 153 12.57 10.36 -14.84
CA ASP A 153 11.80 10.75 -16.02
C ASP A 153 10.30 10.87 -15.68
N PHE A 154 9.78 9.98 -14.84
CA PHE A 154 8.37 9.98 -14.47
C PHE A 154 8.11 9.42 -13.04
N PHE A 155 7.03 9.91 -12.43
CA PHE A 155 6.56 9.47 -11.12
C PHE A 155 5.16 8.88 -11.26
N ILE A 156 4.96 7.69 -10.71
CA ILE A 156 3.64 7.10 -10.47
C ILE A 156 3.31 7.30 -9.00
N SER A 157 2.07 7.60 -8.68
CA SER A 157 1.59 7.72 -7.30
C SER A 157 0.36 6.86 -7.08
N VAL A 158 0.24 6.25 -5.90
CA VAL A 158 -0.91 5.42 -5.55
C VAL A 158 -2.15 6.22 -5.14
N SER A 159 -2.05 7.54 -5.03
CA SER A 159 -3.17 8.45 -4.76
C SER A 159 -2.88 9.86 -5.26
N GLU A 160 -3.94 10.59 -5.61
CA GLU A 160 -3.86 11.96 -6.11
C GLU A 160 -3.35 12.93 -5.05
N ILE A 161 -3.77 12.77 -3.81
CA ILE A 161 -3.33 13.63 -2.72
C ILE A 161 -1.81 13.56 -2.50
N ILE A 162 -1.19 12.40 -2.74
CA ILE A 162 0.28 12.26 -2.69
C ILE A 162 0.93 13.04 -3.83
N VAL A 163 0.34 13.05 -5.03
CA VAL A 163 0.81 13.88 -6.15
C VAL A 163 0.78 15.35 -5.76
N GLN A 164 -0.36 15.83 -5.25
CA GLN A 164 -0.52 17.24 -4.84
C GLN A 164 0.49 17.62 -3.74
N LYS A 165 0.67 16.77 -2.72
CA LYS A 165 1.67 16.97 -1.67
C LYS A 165 3.10 16.98 -2.22
N ALA A 166 3.41 16.12 -3.19
CA ALA A 166 4.73 16.05 -3.82
C ALA A 166 5.02 17.31 -4.67
N ILE A 167 4.04 17.78 -5.45
CA ILE A 167 4.12 19.03 -6.24
C ILE A 167 4.32 20.23 -5.30
N LYS A 168 3.50 20.34 -4.25
CA LYS A 168 3.61 21.42 -3.24
C LYS A 168 4.98 21.41 -2.53
N ALA A 169 5.56 20.23 -2.34
CA ALA A 169 6.92 20.10 -1.79
C ALA A 169 8.04 20.38 -2.82
N GLY A 170 7.70 20.66 -4.09
CA GLY A 170 8.64 20.95 -5.15
C GLY A 170 9.49 19.73 -5.57
N VAL A 171 8.91 18.51 -5.50
CA VAL A 171 9.61 17.28 -5.94
C VAL A 171 9.78 17.28 -7.45
N ALA A 172 8.72 17.53 -8.21
CA ALA A 172 8.77 17.65 -9.67
C ALA A 172 7.57 18.47 -10.18
N LYS A 173 7.55 18.76 -11.49
CA LYS A 173 6.44 19.46 -12.13
C LYS A 173 5.25 18.52 -12.35
N PRO A 174 4.00 19.03 -12.42
CA PRO A 174 2.78 18.23 -12.55
C PRO A 174 2.81 17.21 -13.71
N GLU A 175 3.35 17.61 -14.87
CA GLU A 175 3.41 16.77 -16.06
C GLU A 175 4.30 15.52 -15.93
N LYS A 176 5.06 15.40 -14.85
CA LYS A 176 5.86 14.22 -14.51
C LYS A 176 5.12 13.21 -13.62
N PHE A 177 3.86 13.44 -13.27
CA PHE A 177 3.11 12.57 -12.38
C PHE A 177 1.89 11.97 -13.07
N ARG A 178 1.56 10.73 -12.70
CA ARG A 178 0.25 10.10 -12.93
C ARG A 178 -0.14 9.34 -11.68
N THR A 179 -1.39 9.49 -11.26
CA THR A 179 -1.99 8.67 -10.24
C THR A 179 -2.43 7.34 -10.86
N ILE A 180 -1.96 6.24 -10.28
CA ILE A 180 -2.37 4.87 -10.61
C ILE A 180 -2.65 4.18 -9.29
N TYR A 181 -3.90 3.86 -9.03
CA TYR A 181 -4.30 3.24 -7.77
C TYR A 181 -3.65 1.88 -7.56
N SER A 182 -3.37 1.56 -6.30
CA SER A 182 -2.77 0.28 -5.93
C SER A 182 -3.71 -0.88 -6.25
N GLY A 183 -3.38 -1.67 -7.25
CA GLY A 183 -4.16 -2.83 -7.67
C GLY A 183 -4.19 -3.94 -6.62
N MET A 184 -5.26 -4.71 -6.63
CA MET A 184 -5.51 -5.87 -5.77
C MET A 184 -6.13 -7.00 -6.57
N GLU A 185 -5.94 -8.22 -6.09
CA GLU A 185 -6.68 -9.39 -6.55
C GLU A 185 -8.11 -9.31 -6.01
N LEU A 186 -8.91 -8.35 -6.56
CA LEU A 186 -10.25 -8.04 -6.04
C LEU A 186 -11.21 -9.22 -6.09
N ASP A 187 -11.02 -10.19 -6.99
CA ASP A 187 -11.88 -11.36 -7.09
C ASP A 187 -11.91 -12.20 -5.82
N TRP A 188 -10.83 -12.20 -5.03
CA TRP A 188 -10.82 -12.84 -3.70
C TRP A 188 -11.82 -12.21 -2.72
N PHE A 189 -12.15 -10.93 -2.92
CA PHE A 189 -13.07 -10.16 -2.09
C PHE A 189 -14.46 -10.08 -2.70
N LEU A 190 -14.55 -9.85 -4.00
CA LEU A 190 -15.82 -9.72 -4.73
C LEU A 190 -16.63 -11.02 -4.76
N ASN A 191 -15.93 -12.16 -4.94
CA ASN A 191 -16.53 -13.49 -5.04
C ASN A 191 -16.45 -14.28 -3.73
N ALA A 192 -16.07 -13.62 -2.63
CA ALA A 192 -15.95 -14.22 -1.32
C ALA A 192 -17.30 -14.77 -0.83
N ASN A 193 -17.32 -16.06 -0.54
CA ASN A 193 -18.48 -16.76 0.05
C ASN A 193 -17.99 -17.50 1.30
N PHE A 194 -17.76 -16.75 2.38
CA PHE A 194 -17.31 -17.29 3.65
C PHE A 194 -18.47 -17.40 4.64
N ASP A 195 -18.44 -18.43 5.49
CA ASP A 195 -19.34 -18.50 6.63
C ASP A 195 -18.87 -17.53 7.74
N ALA A 196 -19.42 -16.31 7.68
CA ALA A 196 -19.13 -15.27 8.66
C ALA A 196 -19.39 -15.73 10.11
N LYS A 197 -20.39 -16.60 10.33
CA LYS A 197 -20.71 -17.15 11.66
C LYS A 197 -19.64 -18.13 12.13
N ALA A 198 -19.09 -18.95 11.23
CA ALA A 198 -17.96 -19.82 11.57
C ALA A 198 -16.73 -19.03 12.02
N VAL A 199 -16.39 -17.94 11.29
CA VAL A 199 -15.31 -17.04 11.70
C VAL A 199 -15.61 -16.38 13.04
N ARG A 200 -16.83 -15.90 13.27
CA ARG A 200 -17.23 -15.33 14.57
C ARG A 200 -17.05 -16.34 15.70
N ARG A 201 -17.48 -17.60 15.51
CA ARG A 201 -17.28 -18.68 16.51
C ARG A 201 -15.81 -18.96 16.77
N GLU A 202 -14.97 -19.01 15.72
CA GLU A 202 -13.51 -19.22 15.86
C GLU A 202 -12.88 -18.21 16.82
N PHE A 203 -13.32 -16.95 16.75
CA PHE A 203 -12.78 -15.86 17.57
C PHE A 203 -13.62 -15.50 18.81
N GLY A 204 -14.62 -16.32 19.16
CA GLY A 204 -15.46 -16.07 20.34
C GLY A 204 -16.36 -14.84 20.22
N ILE A 205 -16.70 -14.43 19.00
CA ILE A 205 -17.63 -13.33 18.74
C ILE A 205 -19.06 -13.91 18.69
N PRO A 206 -20.04 -13.38 19.46
CA PRO A 206 -21.43 -13.79 19.33
C PRO A 206 -21.95 -13.59 17.90
N GLU A 207 -22.72 -14.57 17.39
CA GLU A 207 -23.12 -14.58 15.99
C GLU A 207 -23.97 -13.37 15.56
N ASP A 208 -24.74 -12.82 16.49
CA ASP A 208 -25.67 -11.70 16.31
C ASP A 208 -25.10 -10.35 16.76
N ALA A 209 -23.88 -10.34 17.34
CA ALA A 209 -23.26 -9.09 17.77
C ALA A 209 -22.88 -8.22 16.57
N PRO A 210 -23.13 -6.89 16.62
CA PRO A 210 -22.56 -5.96 15.68
C PRO A 210 -21.02 -5.94 15.76
N VAL A 211 -20.33 -6.00 14.61
CA VAL A 211 -18.87 -6.13 14.56
C VAL A 211 -18.22 -4.95 13.84
N VAL A 212 -17.42 -4.21 14.58
CA VAL A 212 -16.53 -3.14 14.07
C VAL A 212 -15.15 -3.75 13.84
N GLY A 213 -14.75 -3.91 12.59
CA GLY A 213 -13.47 -4.49 12.22
C GLY A 213 -12.37 -3.45 12.01
N LYS A 214 -11.16 -3.77 12.47
CA LYS A 214 -9.95 -2.98 12.15
C LYS A 214 -8.81 -3.91 11.80
N ILE A 215 -8.30 -3.77 10.57
CA ILE A 215 -7.18 -4.59 10.07
C ILE A 215 -5.96 -3.69 9.91
N ALA A 216 -5.04 -3.78 10.84
CA ALA A 216 -3.80 -3.01 10.82
C ALA A 216 -2.78 -3.59 11.81
N ARG A 217 -1.49 -3.41 11.53
CA ARG A 217 -0.44 -3.70 12.52
C ARG A 217 -0.65 -2.87 13.78
N LEU A 218 -0.49 -3.46 14.95
CA LEU A 218 -0.63 -2.77 16.24
C LEU A 218 0.61 -1.91 16.53
N PHE A 219 0.78 -0.85 15.74
CA PHE A 219 1.91 0.08 15.79
C PHE A 219 1.44 1.55 15.90
N PRO A 220 2.30 2.45 16.40
CA PRO A 220 2.02 3.89 16.37
C PRO A 220 1.63 4.37 14.98
N LEU A 221 0.85 5.44 14.92
CA LEU A 221 0.29 6.05 13.71
C LEU A 221 -0.76 5.19 12.96
N LYS A 222 -1.11 4.00 13.45
CA LYS A 222 -2.23 3.22 12.91
C LYS A 222 -3.57 3.56 13.56
N GLY A 223 -3.59 4.52 14.49
CA GLY A 223 -4.80 5.09 15.07
C GLY A 223 -5.62 4.12 15.91
N HIS A 224 -4.96 3.18 16.58
CA HIS A 224 -5.65 2.29 17.51
C HIS A 224 -6.12 3.03 18.75
N ASP A 225 -5.32 3.97 19.24
CA ASP A 225 -5.67 4.80 20.40
C ASP A 225 -6.91 5.65 20.13
N GLN A 226 -7.08 6.19 18.92
CA GLN A 226 -8.27 6.97 18.53
C GLN A 226 -9.54 6.12 18.53
N LEU A 227 -9.45 4.87 18.06
CA LEU A 227 -10.57 3.93 18.18
C LEU A 227 -10.87 3.59 19.64
N MET A 228 -9.83 3.41 20.48
CA MET A 228 -10.00 3.17 21.92
C MET A 228 -10.69 4.33 22.63
N ASP A 229 -10.38 5.58 22.22
CA ASP A 229 -10.98 6.77 22.81
C ASP A 229 -12.47 6.91 22.41
N ALA A 230 -12.84 6.52 21.20
CA ALA A 230 -14.22 6.53 20.74
C ALA A 230 -15.05 5.34 21.26
N ALA A 231 -14.42 4.23 21.61
CA ALA A 231 -15.09 2.97 21.93
C ALA A 231 -16.07 3.06 23.13
N PRO A 232 -15.79 3.78 24.25
CA PRO A 232 -16.73 3.89 25.35
C PRO A 232 -18.09 4.47 24.94
N GLU A 233 -18.11 5.50 24.10
CA GLU A 233 -19.37 6.09 23.62
C GLU A 233 -20.10 5.17 22.66
N ILE A 234 -19.37 4.42 21.83
CA ILE A 234 -19.96 3.40 20.94
C ILE A 234 -20.61 2.27 21.79
N VAL A 235 -19.91 1.76 22.79
CA VAL A 235 -20.43 0.70 23.69
C VAL A 235 -21.65 1.18 24.46
N LYS A 236 -21.69 2.44 24.88
CA LYS A 236 -22.86 3.02 25.54
C LYS A 236 -24.11 3.02 24.64
N ARG A 237 -23.97 3.27 23.35
CA ARG A 237 -25.05 3.25 22.35
C ARG A 237 -25.40 1.84 21.90
N VAL A 238 -24.39 0.99 21.71
CA VAL A 238 -24.53 -0.38 21.22
C VAL A 238 -23.77 -1.34 22.16
N PRO A 239 -24.35 -1.74 23.31
CA PRO A 239 -23.63 -2.45 24.37
C PRO A 239 -23.05 -3.81 23.96
N ASN A 240 -23.70 -4.50 23.00
CA ASN A 240 -23.25 -5.81 22.49
C ASN A 240 -22.25 -5.72 21.33
N VAL A 241 -21.79 -4.52 20.96
CA VAL A 241 -20.77 -4.35 19.88
C VAL A 241 -19.50 -5.13 20.20
N ARG A 242 -18.87 -5.67 19.15
CA ARG A 242 -17.52 -6.25 19.23
C ARG A 242 -16.57 -5.51 18.31
N PHE A 243 -15.43 -5.11 18.87
CA PHE A 243 -14.30 -4.54 18.12
C PHE A 243 -13.36 -5.68 17.75
N PHE A 244 -13.30 -6.04 16.48
CA PHE A 244 -12.48 -7.14 15.97
C PHE A 244 -11.19 -6.59 15.39
N LEU A 245 -10.09 -6.64 16.17
CA LEU A 245 -8.77 -6.13 15.80
C LEU A 245 -7.92 -7.24 15.18
N VAL A 246 -7.67 -7.14 13.88
CA VAL A 246 -6.86 -8.10 13.11
C VAL A 246 -5.49 -7.50 12.87
N GLY A 247 -4.46 -8.10 13.43
CA GLY A 247 -3.06 -7.68 13.36
C GLY A 247 -2.34 -7.88 14.67
N ASP A 248 -1.01 -7.76 14.62
CA ASP A 248 -0.12 -7.88 15.79
C ASP A 248 0.84 -6.69 15.85
N GLY A 249 1.47 -6.48 16.99
CA GLY A 249 2.48 -5.45 17.16
C GLY A 249 2.70 -5.00 18.60
N ILE A 250 3.59 -4.03 18.74
CA ILE A 250 4.09 -3.56 20.04
C ILE A 250 3.01 -2.92 20.93
N LEU A 251 1.88 -2.49 20.35
CA LEU A 251 0.78 -1.86 21.10
C LEU A 251 -0.19 -2.87 21.71
N TYR A 252 -0.05 -4.18 21.47
CA TYR A 252 -1.02 -5.20 21.91
C TYR A 252 -1.38 -5.08 23.40
N LYS A 253 -0.39 -5.10 24.30
CA LYS A 253 -0.61 -4.99 25.75
C LYS A 253 -1.22 -3.63 26.14
N HIS A 254 -0.70 -2.55 25.56
CA HIS A 254 -1.19 -1.20 25.78
C HIS A 254 -2.69 -1.07 25.47
N LEU A 255 -3.14 -1.61 24.33
CA LEU A 255 -4.54 -1.54 23.93
C LEU A 255 -5.45 -2.38 24.86
N GLN A 256 -5.00 -3.56 25.33
CA GLN A 256 -5.72 -4.34 26.30
C GLN A 256 -5.85 -3.61 27.66
N GLU A 257 -4.79 -2.98 28.13
CA GLU A 257 -4.79 -2.21 29.37
C GLU A 257 -5.74 -1.00 29.26
N ARG A 258 -5.76 -0.31 28.12
CA ARG A 258 -6.71 0.79 27.88
C ARG A 258 -8.16 0.31 27.88
N ALA A 259 -8.48 -0.77 27.14
CA ALA A 259 -9.82 -1.34 27.12
C ALA A 259 -10.28 -1.78 28.52
N ARG A 260 -9.37 -2.35 29.33
CA ARG A 260 -9.64 -2.68 30.73
C ARG A 260 -9.89 -1.44 31.58
N GLY A 261 -9.10 -0.39 31.40
CA GLY A 261 -9.27 0.88 32.10
C GLY A 261 -10.61 1.56 31.82
N TYR A 262 -11.16 1.38 30.62
CA TYR A 262 -12.51 1.84 30.27
C TYR A 262 -13.63 0.88 30.67
N GLY A 263 -13.32 -0.32 31.21
CA GLY A 263 -14.31 -1.32 31.56
C GLY A 263 -14.98 -2.03 30.38
N ILE A 264 -14.38 -1.98 29.19
CA ILE A 264 -14.95 -2.50 27.94
C ILE A 264 -14.07 -3.58 27.28
N LEU A 265 -13.17 -4.22 28.03
CA LEU A 265 -12.26 -5.23 27.48
C LEU A 265 -13.02 -6.38 26.80
N GLU A 266 -14.16 -6.79 27.33
CA GLU A 266 -15.00 -7.88 26.76
C GLU A 266 -15.59 -7.53 25.39
N ASN A 267 -15.64 -6.23 25.04
CA ASN A 267 -16.05 -5.79 23.71
C ASN A 267 -14.94 -5.94 22.66
N PHE A 268 -13.69 -6.20 23.09
CA PHE A 268 -12.53 -6.28 22.17
C PHE A 268 -12.09 -7.72 21.94
N VAL A 269 -11.93 -8.06 20.66
CA VAL A 269 -11.40 -9.34 20.20
C VAL A 269 -10.12 -9.07 19.40
N PHE A 270 -9.01 -9.61 19.89
CA PHE A 270 -7.69 -9.45 19.27
C PHE A 270 -7.33 -10.73 18.52
N ALA A 271 -7.41 -10.73 17.19
CA ALA A 271 -7.13 -11.89 16.35
C ALA A 271 -5.63 -12.23 16.23
N GLY A 272 -4.75 -11.29 16.56
CA GLY A 272 -3.32 -11.47 16.31
C GLY A 272 -2.95 -11.37 14.83
N LEU A 273 -1.77 -11.90 14.49
CA LEU A 273 -1.30 -11.93 13.11
C LEU A 273 -2.04 -13.02 12.33
N ILE A 274 -2.75 -12.60 11.29
CA ILE A 274 -3.51 -13.50 10.41
C ILE A 274 -2.82 -13.55 9.04
N ASP A 275 -2.78 -14.74 8.43
CA ASP A 275 -2.30 -14.89 7.05
C ASP A 275 -3.11 -14.01 6.10
N ARG A 276 -2.43 -13.31 5.18
CA ARG A 276 -3.08 -12.38 4.24
C ARG A 276 -4.18 -13.05 3.40
N ARG A 277 -4.06 -14.35 3.12
CA ARG A 277 -5.05 -15.13 2.37
C ARG A 277 -6.36 -15.31 3.13
N ARG A 278 -6.33 -15.20 4.46
CA ARG A 278 -7.50 -15.25 5.32
C ARG A 278 -8.14 -13.89 5.58
N ILE A 279 -7.56 -12.79 5.07
CA ILE A 279 -8.13 -11.44 5.27
C ILE A 279 -9.58 -11.33 4.77
N PRO A 280 -9.96 -11.89 3.58
CA PRO A 280 -11.37 -11.90 3.17
C PRO A 280 -12.29 -12.62 4.18
N GLU A 281 -11.85 -13.73 4.79
CA GLU A 281 -12.60 -14.42 5.85
C GLU A 281 -12.82 -13.47 7.04
N MET A 282 -11.77 -12.78 7.49
CA MET A 282 -11.87 -11.83 8.61
C MET A 282 -12.84 -10.70 8.32
N ILE A 283 -12.77 -10.13 7.11
CA ILE A 283 -13.71 -9.07 6.68
C ILE A 283 -15.14 -9.59 6.62
N SER A 284 -15.36 -10.86 6.24
CA SER A 284 -16.71 -11.43 6.20
C SER A 284 -17.43 -11.36 7.55
N ALA A 285 -16.70 -11.54 8.65
CA ALA A 285 -17.22 -11.49 10.01
C ALA A 285 -17.58 -10.08 10.50
N MET A 286 -17.11 -9.02 9.80
CA MET A 286 -17.31 -7.63 10.17
C MET A 286 -18.59 -7.07 9.55
N ASP A 287 -19.23 -6.12 10.24
CA ASP A 287 -20.37 -5.35 9.70
C ASP A 287 -19.90 -4.05 9.05
N ILE A 288 -18.91 -3.41 9.65
CA ILE A 288 -18.23 -2.21 9.17
C ILE A 288 -16.72 -2.35 9.37
N VAL A 289 -15.94 -1.64 8.55
CA VAL A 289 -14.48 -1.58 8.72
C VAL A 289 -14.06 -0.16 9.07
N VAL A 290 -13.24 -0.02 10.11
CA VAL A 290 -12.72 1.28 10.53
C VAL A 290 -11.25 1.42 10.21
N HIS A 291 -10.87 2.60 9.69
CA HIS A 291 -9.50 2.93 9.36
C HIS A 291 -9.12 4.29 9.94
N THR A 292 -8.55 4.27 11.12
CA THR A 292 -8.18 5.47 11.89
C THR A 292 -6.69 5.76 11.85
N SER A 293 -5.96 5.29 10.82
CA SER A 293 -4.54 5.61 10.65
C SER A 293 -4.34 7.12 10.52
N LEU A 294 -3.23 7.61 11.08
CA LEU A 294 -2.85 9.02 11.01
C LEU A 294 -1.95 9.33 9.81
N ARG A 295 -1.53 8.30 9.09
CA ARG A 295 -0.68 8.42 7.91
C ARG A 295 -0.73 7.16 7.06
N GLU A 296 -0.98 7.33 5.77
CA GLU A 296 -0.96 6.25 4.76
C GLU A 296 -0.45 6.76 3.40
N GLY A 297 -0.43 5.89 2.40
CA GLY A 297 -0.45 6.26 1.00
C GLY A 297 -1.87 6.10 0.48
N LEU A 298 -2.23 4.83 0.23
CA LEU A 298 -3.59 4.37 0.00
C LEU A 298 -3.77 3.11 0.83
N ALA A 299 -4.73 3.14 1.75
CA ALA A 299 -4.99 2.04 2.67
C ALA A 299 -5.74 0.90 1.97
N ARG A 300 -5.03 -0.20 1.67
CA ARG A 300 -5.60 -1.35 0.92
C ARG A 300 -6.82 -1.99 1.58
N VAL A 301 -6.92 -1.93 2.91
CA VAL A 301 -8.07 -2.48 3.63
C VAL A 301 -9.39 -1.80 3.26
N LEU A 302 -9.38 -0.53 2.89
CA LEU A 302 -10.59 0.21 2.50
C LEU A 302 -11.22 -0.36 1.23
N PRO A 303 -10.53 -0.43 0.07
CA PRO A 303 -11.12 -1.05 -1.12
C PRO A 303 -11.38 -2.55 -0.94
N GLN A 304 -10.63 -3.28 -0.11
CA GLN A 304 -10.91 -4.68 0.23
C GLN A 304 -12.25 -4.83 0.97
N ALA A 305 -12.50 -3.99 1.97
CA ALA A 305 -13.75 -3.98 2.72
C ALA A 305 -14.94 -3.59 1.82
N LEU A 306 -14.80 -2.54 1.02
CA LEU A 306 -15.83 -2.09 0.09
C LEU A 306 -16.13 -3.15 -0.99
N ALA A 307 -15.13 -3.87 -1.49
CA ALA A 307 -15.33 -4.98 -2.42
C ALA A 307 -16.19 -6.11 -1.82
N MET A 308 -16.12 -6.31 -0.51
CA MET A 308 -16.97 -7.25 0.23
C MET A 308 -18.30 -6.65 0.70
N GLY A 309 -18.65 -5.44 0.22
CA GLY A 309 -19.88 -4.76 0.59
C GLY A 309 -19.91 -4.29 2.04
N LYS A 310 -18.75 -4.08 2.68
CA LYS A 310 -18.65 -3.54 4.04
C LYS A 310 -18.37 -2.05 3.98
N PRO A 311 -19.29 -1.18 4.46
CA PRO A 311 -19.03 0.25 4.51
C PRO A 311 -17.87 0.57 5.44
N CYS A 312 -17.17 1.67 5.15
CA CYS A 312 -15.98 2.06 5.88
C CYS A 312 -16.20 3.35 6.66
N VAL A 313 -15.64 3.43 7.87
CA VAL A 313 -15.44 4.71 8.57
C VAL A 313 -13.94 4.97 8.64
N SER A 314 -13.49 6.05 8.03
CA SER A 314 -12.06 6.36 7.92
C SER A 314 -11.77 7.79 8.36
N PHE A 315 -10.58 8.01 8.91
CA PHE A 315 -10.09 9.37 8.99
C PHE A 315 -9.88 9.95 7.59
N ASP A 316 -10.19 11.23 7.42
CA ASP A 316 -10.00 12.01 6.19
C ASP A 316 -8.51 12.35 6.05
N ILE A 317 -7.73 11.37 5.64
CA ILE A 317 -6.27 11.51 5.46
C ILE A 317 -5.80 10.88 4.15
N ASP A 318 -4.76 11.46 3.59
CA ASP A 318 -4.03 10.89 2.45
C ASP A 318 -4.99 10.36 1.37
N GLY A 319 -4.84 9.13 0.89
CA GLY A 319 -5.69 8.55 -0.14
C GLY A 319 -7.04 7.98 0.35
N ALA A 320 -7.42 8.16 1.61
CA ALA A 320 -8.69 7.63 2.12
C ALA A 320 -9.93 8.25 1.42
N PRO A 321 -10.00 9.58 1.13
CA PRO A 321 -11.12 10.19 0.40
C PRO A 321 -11.25 9.72 -1.06
N GLU A 322 -10.21 9.13 -1.61
CA GLU A 322 -10.23 8.58 -2.97
C GLU A 322 -10.90 7.17 -3.01
N VAL A 323 -11.05 6.55 -1.84
CA VAL A 323 -11.67 5.21 -1.68
C VAL A 323 -13.02 5.30 -0.97
N VAL A 324 -13.09 6.03 0.13
CA VAL A 324 -14.32 6.22 0.89
C VAL A 324 -14.98 7.52 0.44
N ILE A 325 -16.10 7.39 -0.25
CA ILE A 325 -16.91 8.55 -0.65
C ILE A 325 -17.88 8.85 0.48
N ASN A 326 -17.69 10.01 1.12
CA ASN A 326 -18.49 10.42 2.28
C ASN A 326 -19.99 10.35 1.98
N ASP A 327 -20.80 9.85 2.92
CA ASP A 327 -22.25 9.62 2.83
C ASP A 327 -22.71 8.65 1.71
N LYS A 328 -21.77 8.05 0.94
CA LYS A 328 -22.11 7.13 -0.16
C LYS A 328 -21.58 5.72 0.03
N THR A 329 -20.33 5.58 0.46
CA THR A 329 -19.68 4.27 0.67
C THR A 329 -19.22 4.08 2.11
N GLY A 330 -19.43 5.09 2.94
CA GLY A 330 -19.04 5.17 4.34
C GLY A 330 -18.94 6.60 4.81
N TYR A 331 -18.18 6.82 5.87
CA TYR A 331 -17.95 8.14 6.45
C TYR A 331 -16.47 8.50 6.52
N LEU A 332 -16.17 9.77 6.24
CA LEU A 332 -14.88 10.39 6.48
C LEU A 332 -14.99 11.29 7.71
N VAL A 333 -14.07 11.13 8.64
CA VAL A 333 -14.03 11.84 9.92
C VAL A 333 -12.69 12.54 10.05
N GLU A 334 -12.66 13.76 10.58
CA GLU A 334 -11.40 14.46 10.86
C GLU A 334 -10.53 13.68 11.86
N THR A 335 -9.22 13.79 11.70
CA THR A 335 -8.28 13.15 12.64
C THR A 335 -8.47 13.71 14.05
N TYR A 336 -8.50 12.81 15.04
CA TYR A 336 -8.75 13.12 16.46
C TYR A 336 -10.18 13.58 16.80
N ASP A 337 -11.11 13.62 15.87
CA ASP A 337 -12.53 13.79 16.15
C ASP A 337 -13.11 12.44 16.63
N ASN A 338 -12.92 12.14 17.90
CA ASN A 338 -13.38 10.90 18.52
C ASN A 338 -14.92 10.86 18.66
N GLU A 339 -15.58 12.01 18.77
CA GLU A 339 -17.03 12.11 18.84
C GLU A 339 -17.66 11.81 17.47
N GLY A 340 -17.19 12.47 16.41
CA GLY A 340 -17.61 12.19 15.04
C GLY A 340 -17.31 10.75 14.60
N LEU A 341 -16.20 10.17 15.08
CA LEU A 341 -15.89 8.76 14.85
C LEU A 341 -16.92 7.84 15.54
N ALA A 342 -17.24 8.10 16.80
CA ALA A 342 -18.22 7.32 17.54
C ALA A 342 -19.63 7.46 16.95
N GLU A 343 -20.04 8.66 16.54
CA GLU A 343 -21.33 8.90 15.90
C GLU A 343 -21.44 8.16 14.57
N SER A 344 -20.45 8.28 13.69
CA SER A 344 -20.41 7.65 12.38
C SER A 344 -20.49 6.12 12.48
N ILE A 345 -19.73 5.54 13.42
CA ILE A 345 -19.75 4.10 13.69
C ILE A 345 -21.13 3.66 14.21
N SER A 346 -21.65 4.34 15.25
CA SER A 346 -22.93 4.00 15.86
C SER A 346 -24.08 4.08 14.84
N ARG A 347 -24.12 5.14 14.04
CA ARG A 347 -25.13 5.33 12.98
C ARG A 347 -25.18 4.15 11.99
N LEU A 348 -24.01 3.63 11.60
CA LEU A 348 -23.96 2.46 10.75
C LEU A 348 -24.36 1.19 11.50
N LEU A 349 -23.98 1.01 12.76
CA LEU A 349 -24.35 -0.17 13.53
C LEU A 349 -25.86 -0.23 13.78
N GLU A 350 -26.51 0.88 14.03
CA GLU A 350 -27.95 1.01 14.30
C GLU A 350 -28.81 0.89 13.03
N ASN A 351 -28.21 1.07 11.83
CA ASN A 351 -28.96 1.08 10.57
C ASN A 351 -28.46 0.02 9.58
N PRO A 352 -28.96 -1.22 9.63
CA PRO A 352 -28.59 -2.30 8.70
C PRO A 352 -28.86 -1.98 7.23
N GLN A 353 -29.94 -1.24 6.93
CA GLN A 353 -30.29 -0.88 5.57
C GLN A 353 -29.27 0.10 4.97
N LEU A 354 -28.85 1.09 5.75
CA LEU A 354 -27.82 2.05 5.35
C LEU A 354 -26.47 1.35 5.12
N ARG A 355 -26.11 0.39 6.02
CA ARG A 355 -24.90 -0.43 5.83
C ARG A 355 -24.93 -1.17 4.50
N LYS A 356 -26.05 -1.80 4.16
CA LYS A 356 -26.24 -2.52 2.90
C LYS A 356 -26.09 -1.59 1.70
N GLU A 357 -26.78 -0.47 1.70
CA GLU A 357 -26.74 0.52 0.62
C GLU A 357 -25.32 1.06 0.39
N MET A 358 -24.65 1.50 1.47
CA MET A 358 -23.27 2.00 1.38
C MET A 358 -22.29 0.91 0.95
N GLY A 359 -22.47 -0.33 1.40
CA GLY A 359 -21.66 -1.46 0.98
C GLY A 359 -21.81 -1.78 -0.51
N GLU A 360 -23.03 -1.77 -1.05
CA GLU A 360 -23.30 -1.97 -2.48
C GLU A 360 -22.72 -0.82 -3.33
N ASN A 361 -22.83 0.42 -2.86
CA ASN A 361 -22.19 1.57 -3.51
C ASN A 361 -20.68 1.43 -3.52
N GLY A 362 -20.10 1.02 -2.37
CA GLY A 362 -18.68 0.79 -2.23
C GLY A 362 -18.15 -0.27 -3.19
N ARG A 363 -18.87 -1.38 -3.33
CA ARG A 363 -18.51 -2.46 -4.25
C ARG A 363 -18.45 -1.98 -5.70
N ARG A 364 -19.42 -1.17 -6.14
CA ARG A 364 -19.42 -0.56 -7.48
C ARG A 364 -18.33 0.48 -7.67
N HIS A 365 -17.96 1.18 -6.61
CA HIS A 365 -16.91 2.20 -6.67
C HIS A 365 -15.51 1.60 -6.84
N VAL A 366 -15.21 0.50 -6.16
CA VAL A 366 -13.86 -0.07 -6.18
C VAL A 366 -13.60 -0.98 -7.39
N ASP A 367 -14.63 -1.53 -8.01
CA ASP A 367 -14.53 -2.35 -9.22
C ASP A 367 -14.93 -1.52 -10.46
N PRO A 368 -14.06 -1.38 -11.50
CA PRO A 368 -12.74 -2.00 -11.68
C PRO A 368 -11.54 -1.16 -11.22
N ALA A 369 -11.75 0.00 -10.60
CA ALA A 369 -10.71 1.00 -10.35
C ALA A 369 -9.48 0.46 -9.57
N PHE A 370 -9.71 -0.48 -8.65
CA PHE A 370 -8.66 -1.05 -7.80
C PHE A 370 -8.26 -2.49 -8.20
N ARG A 371 -8.59 -2.94 -9.41
CA ARG A 371 -8.14 -4.23 -9.93
C ARG A 371 -6.65 -4.21 -10.28
N THR A 372 -5.99 -5.35 -10.13
CA THR A 372 -4.61 -5.53 -10.58
C THR A 372 -4.48 -5.27 -12.08
N GLU A 373 -5.41 -5.76 -12.88
CA GLU A 373 -5.42 -5.61 -14.34
C GLU A 373 -5.50 -4.14 -14.75
N THR A 374 -6.33 -3.34 -14.07
CA THR A 374 -6.42 -1.88 -14.31
C THR A 374 -5.09 -1.20 -14.00
N MET A 375 -4.50 -1.49 -12.83
CA MET A 375 -3.21 -0.93 -12.44
C MET A 375 -2.11 -1.29 -13.44
N VAL A 376 -2.01 -2.55 -13.84
CA VAL A 376 -0.98 -3.05 -14.77
C VAL A 376 -1.12 -2.39 -16.14
N LYS A 377 -2.35 -2.31 -16.67
CA LYS A 377 -2.65 -1.62 -17.92
C LYS A 377 -2.22 -0.15 -17.87
N GLU A 378 -2.56 0.57 -16.82
CA GLU A 378 -2.20 1.98 -16.67
C GLU A 378 -0.68 2.18 -16.51
N ILE A 379 0.05 1.25 -15.87
CA ILE A 379 1.52 1.27 -15.82
C ILE A 379 2.10 1.03 -17.21
N ALA A 380 1.57 0.08 -17.98
CA ALA A 380 1.99 -0.18 -19.35
C ALA A 380 1.78 1.04 -20.26
N GLU A 381 0.63 1.71 -20.18
CA GLU A 381 0.38 2.97 -20.90
C GLU A 381 1.42 4.07 -20.56
N VAL A 382 1.83 4.17 -19.29
CA VAL A 382 2.92 5.10 -18.91
C VAL A 382 4.24 4.67 -19.54
N TYR A 383 4.54 3.38 -19.57
CA TYR A 383 5.76 2.90 -20.22
C TYR A 383 5.76 3.15 -21.73
N GLU A 384 4.67 2.87 -22.43
CA GLU A 384 4.51 3.15 -23.86
C GLU A 384 4.72 4.63 -24.18
N MET A 385 4.06 5.52 -23.43
CA MET A 385 4.26 6.98 -23.55
C MET A 385 5.74 7.38 -23.38
N LEU A 386 6.43 6.76 -22.42
CA LEU A 386 7.85 7.08 -22.16
C LEU A 386 8.78 6.47 -23.22
N LEU A 387 8.48 5.27 -23.73
CA LEU A 387 9.21 4.64 -24.82
C LEU A 387 9.14 5.48 -26.10
N GLU A 388 7.97 5.99 -26.44
CA GLU A 388 7.79 6.93 -27.56
C GLU A 388 8.56 8.24 -27.32
N ARG A 389 8.38 8.88 -26.15
CA ARG A 389 9.03 10.14 -25.78
C ARG A 389 10.56 10.06 -25.83
N TYR A 390 11.14 8.93 -25.47
CA TYR A 390 12.58 8.73 -25.34
C TYR A 390 13.16 7.75 -26.38
N ALA A 391 12.47 7.56 -27.51
CA ALA A 391 12.88 6.62 -28.57
C ALA A 391 14.35 6.80 -29.03
N GLU A 392 14.83 8.03 -29.14
CA GLU A 392 16.23 8.33 -29.51
C GLU A 392 17.23 7.92 -28.42
N ARG A 393 16.86 7.99 -27.12
CA ARG A 393 17.72 7.50 -26.03
C ARG A 393 17.83 5.98 -26.11
N ILE A 394 16.73 5.29 -26.40
CA ILE A 394 16.64 3.82 -26.51
C ILE A 394 17.49 3.35 -27.69
N LYS A 395 17.33 3.94 -28.89
CA LYS A 395 18.17 3.61 -30.07
C LYS A 395 19.67 3.73 -29.76
N LYS A 396 20.09 4.83 -29.10
CA LYS A 396 21.50 5.02 -28.69
C LYS A 396 21.96 4.00 -27.65
N PHE A 397 21.07 3.57 -26.76
CA PHE A 397 21.38 2.57 -25.75
C PHE A 397 21.57 1.18 -26.38
N ASP A 398 20.70 0.81 -27.33
CA ASP A 398 20.75 -0.47 -28.03
C ASP A 398 21.96 -0.54 -28.98
N ALA A 399 22.27 0.54 -29.69
CA ALA A 399 23.43 0.59 -30.56
C ALA A 399 24.75 0.31 -29.82
N LYS A 400 24.90 0.75 -28.56
CA LYS A 400 26.07 0.44 -27.74
C LYS A 400 26.18 -1.05 -27.36
N SER A 401 25.14 -1.89 -27.57
CA SER A 401 25.17 -3.31 -27.28
C SER A 401 25.88 -4.14 -28.34
N ASN A 402 25.94 -3.64 -29.56
CA ASN A 402 26.52 -4.36 -30.70
C ASN A 402 28.06 -4.23 -30.76
N PHE A 403 28.66 -3.46 -29.84
CA PHE A 403 30.09 -3.20 -29.77
C PHE A 403 30.76 -3.65 -28.46
N SER A 404 30.05 -4.34 -27.57
CA SER A 404 30.56 -4.92 -26.30
C SER A 404 30.30 -6.42 -26.25
#